data_d0ce6fd3eaa9595d1c8d77dad4774bee
#
_entry.id   d0ce6fd3eaa9595d1c8d77dad4774bee
#
_cell.length_a   1.000
_cell.length_b   1.000
_cell.length_c   1.000
_cell.angle_alpha   90.00
_cell.angle_beta   90.00
_cell.angle_gamma   90.00
#
_symmetry.space_group_name_H-M   'P 1'
#
loop_
_entity.id
_entity.type
_entity.pdbx_description
1 polymer ?
#
loop_
_entity_poly.entity_id
_entity_poly.type
_entity_poly.pdbx_seq_one_letter_code
_entity_poly.pdbx_strand_id
1 'polypeptide(L)'
;MPSDDMPFLRHLRLCNTAVVPGDRFPFSLGGKPAGWIDPAIADRLEQEGLGSRAKGFALANPAELEALGEKLAQEGFYRSHHELFDVMTDLDQPAIARIDRGALPLFGLVAIGVHMNGLVRKSDGLYLWTGRRARNKRLDPGKLDHLVAGGVPAGHSPAEALLKEAAEEASIGPELAAHAKEVGRILYALNRPEGLRRDILYCYDLFLPESFEPVAADGEVESFSLMKLEDVLALVRDTDEFKFNVNLVLIDLFLRHGLIDPHSAEGRALQNGLARGLSPASPGKEHVTVPA
;
A
#
# COMPACT_ATOMS: atom_id res chain seq x y z
N MET A 1 0.67 11.50 -26.57
CA MET A 1 -0.16 10.29 -26.40
C MET A 1 0.75 9.23 -25.85
N PRO A 2 0.45 8.57 -24.72
CA PRO A 2 1.23 7.40 -24.32
C PRO A 2 1.08 6.38 -25.44
N SER A 3 2.18 5.77 -25.86
CA SER A 3 2.14 4.72 -26.87
C SER A 3 1.27 3.57 -26.35
N ASP A 4 0.35 3.06 -27.17
CA ASP A 4 -0.47 1.85 -26.90
C ASP A 4 0.40 0.60 -26.65
N ASP A 5 1.73 0.75 -26.76
CA ASP A 5 2.72 -0.32 -26.67
C ASP A 5 3.14 -0.68 -25.23
N MET A 6 2.67 0.02 -24.19
CA MET A 6 3.08 -0.23 -22.79
C MET A 6 1.89 -0.27 -21.82
N PRO A 7 1.02 -1.29 -21.94
CA PRO A 7 -0.28 -1.32 -21.24
C PRO A 7 -0.16 -1.38 -19.71
N PHE A 8 0.91 -1.95 -19.17
CA PHE A 8 1.09 -2.10 -17.72
C PHE A 8 1.52 -0.79 -17.03
N LEU A 9 2.16 0.15 -17.73
CA LEU A 9 2.60 1.43 -17.16
C LEU A 9 1.44 2.29 -16.64
N ARG A 10 0.22 2.10 -17.16
CA ARG A 10 -0.97 2.80 -16.65
C ARG A 10 -1.18 2.57 -15.16
N HIS A 11 -0.91 1.36 -14.66
CA HIS A 11 -1.09 1.02 -13.24
C HIS A 11 -0.09 1.74 -12.34
N LEU A 12 1.17 1.87 -12.79
CA LEU A 12 2.16 2.68 -12.08
C LEU A 12 1.76 4.16 -12.03
N ARG A 13 1.25 4.69 -13.15
CA ARG A 13 0.77 6.09 -13.20
C ARG A 13 -0.41 6.32 -12.26
N LEU A 14 -1.39 5.40 -12.26
CA LEU A 14 -2.55 5.49 -11.38
C LEU A 14 -2.19 5.47 -9.88
N CYS A 15 -1.14 4.74 -9.51
CA CYS A 15 -0.67 4.67 -8.14
C CYS A 15 0.32 5.79 -7.77
N ASN A 16 0.83 6.58 -8.73
CA ASN A 16 1.85 7.60 -8.52
C ASN A 16 1.40 8.95 -9.10
N THR A 17 0.22 9.41 -8.68
CA THR A 17 -0.33 10.69 -9.11
C THR A 17 0.09 11.87 -8.25
N ALA A 18 0.73 11.61 -7.10
CA ALA A 18 1.13 12.68 -6.20
C ALA A 18 2.40 13.39 -6.67
N VAL A 19 2.34 14.71 -6.71
CA VAL A 19 3.52 15.58 -6.75
C VAL A 19 3.80 15.99 -5.31
N VAL A 20 4.99 15.66 -4.80
CA VAL A 20 5.38 15.93 -3.42
C VAL A 20 6.49 16.98 -3.43
N PRO A 21 6.41 18.05 -2.63
CA PRO A 21 5.33 18.39 -1.69
C PRO A 21 4.03 18.87 -2.33
N GLY A 22 4.02 19.35 -3.59
CA GLY A 22 2.88 20.02 -4.21
C GLY A 22 2.50 21.27 -3.44
N ASP A 23 1.25 21.36 -3.00
CA ASP A 23 0.70 22.44 -2.17
C ASP A 23 0.75 22.18 -0.65
N ARG A 24 1.40 21.06 -0.25
CA ARG A 24 1.51 20.62 1.12
C ARG A 24 2.70 21.25 1.85
N PHE A 25 2.65 21.21 3.17
CA PHE A 25 3.65 21.83 4.02
C PHE A 25 4.51 20.76 4.73
N PRO A 26 5.84 20.95 4.84
CA PRO A 26 6.68 20.00 5.56
C PRO A 26 6.19 19.74 6.97
N PHE A 27 6.22 18.48 7.39
CA PHE A 27 5.89 18.05 8.74
C PHE A 27 7.04 17.29 9.36
N SER A 28 7.43 17.71 10.58
CA SER A 28 8.43 17.02 11.39
C SER A 28 7.83 16.50 12.70
N LEU A 29 8.34 15.36 13.13
CA LEU A 29 7.90 14.67 14.34
C LEU A 29 9.13 14.33 15.18
N GLY A 30 9.19 14.86 16.42
CA GLY A 30 10.36 14.70 17.27
C GLY A 30 11.66 15.26 16.63
N GLY A 31 11.55 16.34 15.85
CA GLY A 31 12.68 16.94 15.11
C GLY A 31 13.11 16.19 13.85
N LYS A 32 12.45 15.10 13.47
CA LYS A 32 12.75 14.33 12.25
C LYS A 32 11.68 14.60 11.19
N PRO A 33 12.04 14.74 9.90
CA PRO A 33 11.08 14.79 8.81
C PRO A 33 10.17 13.54 8.84
N ALA A 34 8.86 13.72 8.75
CA ALA A 34 7.90 12.62 8.84
C ALA A 34 6.93 12.58 7.65
N GLY A 35 6.47 13.74 7.17
CA GLY A 35 5.47 13.79 6.13
C GLY A 35 5.19 15.21 5.64
N TRP A 36 3.97 15.41 5.16
CA TRP A 36 3.51 16.70 4.63
C TRP A 36 2.06 16.97 5.06
N ILE A 37 1.86 18.11 5.68
CA ILE A 37 0.54 18.55 6.12
C ILE A 37 -0.30 18.92 4.91
N ASP A 38 -1.48 18.31 4.83
CA ASP A 38 -2.49 18.68 3.85
C ASP A 38 -3.02 20.10 4.15
N PRO A 39 -3.24 20.95 3.13
CA PRO A 39 -3.80 22.28 3.32
C PRO A 39 -5.10 22.32 4.13
N ALA A 40 -5.90 21.26 4.07
CA ALA A 40 -7.17 21.15 4.79
C ALA A 40 -7.05 21.28 6.32
N ILE A 41 -5.92 20.83 6.90
CA ILE A 41 -5.70 20.89 8.36
C ILE A 41 -4.70 21.99 8.76
N ALA A 42 -4.10 22.70 7.81
CA ALA A 42 -3.02 23.65 8.10
C ALA A 42 -3.45 24.77 9.04
N ASP A 43 -4.62 25.42 8.79
CA ASP A 43 -5.15 26.49 9.67
C ASP A 43 -5.39 25.98 11.10
N ARG A 44 -5.87 24.75 11.21
CA ARG A 44 -6.14 24.15 12.51
C ARG A 44 -4.87 23.89 13.30
N LEU A 45 -3.80 23.44 12.61
CA LEU A 45 -2.49 23.24 13.24
C LEU A 45 -1.80 24.57 13.59
N GLU A 46 -2.00 25.63 12.80
CA GLU A 46 -1.53 26.99 13.16
C GLU A 46 -2.19 27.49 14.44
N GLN A 47 -3.49 27.27 14.64
CA GLN A 47 -4.22 27.61 15.85
C GLN A 47 -3.72 26.83 17.08
N GLU A 48 -3.24 25.61 16.90
CA GLU A 48 -2.57 24.83 17.97
C GLU A 48 -1.12 25.28 18.24
N GLY A 49 -0.59 26.22 17.44
CA GLY A 49 0.79 26.69 17.58
C GLY A 49 1.84 25.68 17.08
N LEU A 50 1.45 24.71 16.25
CA LEU A 50 2.35 23.65 15.77
C LEU A 50 3.20 24.07 14.57
N GLY A 51 3.09 25.30 14.10
CA GLY A 51 3.87 25.83 12.99
C GLY A 51 3.12 26.83 12.14
N SER A 52 3.53 26.98 10.88
CA SER A 52 2.87 27.84 9.91
C SER A 52 3.13 27.36 8.49
N ARG A 53 2.29 27.78 7.55
CA ARG A 53 2.46 27.50 6.13
C ARG A 53 3.83 27.92 5.59
N ALA A 54 4.38 29.04 6.12
CA ALA A 54 5.66 29.57 5.68
C ALA A 54 6.89 28.77 6.20
N LYS A 55 6.77 28.17 7.38
CA LYS A 55 7.89 27.48 8.07
C LYS A 55 7.73 25.95 8.11
N GLY A 56 6.55 25.43 7.72
CA GLY A 56 6.16 24.05 7.95
C GLY A 56 5.62 23.84 9.37
N PHE A 57 5.30 22.59 9.68
CA PHE A 57 4.68 22.17 10.94
C PHE A 57 5.57 21.17 11.68
N ALA A 58 5.51 21.20 13.00
CA ALA A 58 6.30 20.33 13.85
C ALA A 58 5.52 19.94 15.11
N LEU A 59 5.59 18.67 15.46
CA LEU A 59 5.17 18.16 16.77
C LEU A 59 6.41 17.70 17.51
N ALA A 60 6.78 18.43 18.57
CA ALA A 60 8.02 18.20 19.31
C ALA A 60 7.99 16.86 20.07
N ASN A 61 6.85 16.54 20.67
CA ASN A 61 6.64 15.28 21.38
C ASN A 61 5.83 14.30 20.49
N PRO A 62 6.45 13.26 19.90
CA PRO A 62 5.76 12.29 19.05
C PRO A 62 4.56 11.59 19.73
N ALA A 63 4.60 11.41 21.05
CA ALA A 63 3.53 10.75 21.79
C ALA A 63 2.19 11.53 21.77
N GLU A 64 2.20 12.80 21.42
CA GLU A 64 1.00 13.64 21.31
C GLU A 64 0.26 13.47 19.96
N LEU A 65 0.86 12.76 19.00
CA LEU A 65 0.29 12.63 17.65
C LEU A 65 -1.05 11.87 17.64
N GLU A 66 -1.18 10.83 18.46
CA GLU A 66 -2.42 10.06 18.61
C GLU A 66 -3.56 10.96 19.10
N ALA A 67 -3.34 11.70 20.19
CA ALA A 67 -4.35 12.63 20.74
C ALA A 67 -4.70 13.77 19.77
N LEU A 68 -3.73 14.28 19.01
CA LEU A 68 -3.98 15.25 17.95
C LEU A 68 -4.85 14.65 16.84
N GLY A 69 -4.57 13.42 16.44
CA GLY A 69 -5.39 12.68 15.46
C GLY A 69 -6.83 12.51 15.95
N GLU A 70 -7.04 12.05 17.19
CA GLU A 70 -8.37 11.92 17.79
C GLU A 70 -9.15 13.24 17.78
N LYS A 71 -8.51 14.34 18.13
CA LYS A 71 -9.11 15.68 18.11
C LYS A 71 -9.55 16.06 16.68
N LEU A 72 -8.71 15.85 15.69
CA LEU A 72 -9.05 16.10 14.28
C LEU A 72 -10.22 15.23 13.79
N ALA A 73 -10.33 13.99 14.25
CA ALA A 73 -11.48 13.13 13.94
C ALA A 73 -12.77 13.66 14.56
N GLN A 74 -12.73 14.08 15.84
CA GLN A 74 -13.87 14.68 16.55
C GLN A 74 -14.34 15.99 15.89
N GLU A 75 -13.41 16.76 15.35
CA GLU A 75 -13.66 17.99 14.59
C GLU A 75 -14.11 17.72 13.14
N GLY A 76 -14.11 16.47 12.69
CA GLY A 76 -14.64 16.05 11.37
C GLY A 76 -13.67 16.19 10.21
N PHE A 77 -12.37 16.41 10.45
CA PHE A 77 -11.36 16.49 9.38
C PHE A 77 -11.14 15.15 8.66
N TYR A 78 -11.41 14.04 9.35
CA TYR A 78 -11.41 12.71 8.74
C TYR A 78 -12.34 11.77 9.51
N ARG A 79 -12.67 10.65 8.88
CA ARG A 79 -13.43 9.58 9.55
C ARG A 79 -12.44 8.60 10.19
N SER A 80 -12.50 8.44 11.49
CA SER A 80 -11.71 7.44 12.22
C SER A 80 -12.01 6.02 11.71
N HIS A 81 -10.97 5.22 11.64
CA HIS A 81 -11.03 3.79 11.37
C HIS A 81 -11.01 2.97 12.68
N HIS A 82 -10.76 3.62 13.81
CA HIS A 82 -10.56 2.96 15.12
C HIS A 82 -9.42 1.94 15.08
N GLU A 83 -8.44 2.18 14.23
CA GLU A 83 -7.28 1.33 14.01
C GLU A 83 -6.02 2.21 14.00
N LEU A 84 -5.12 1.95 14.95
CA LEU A 84 -3.86 2.69 15.05
C LEU A 84 -2.81 2.07 14.12
N PHE A 85 -2.05 2.93 13.48
CA PHE A 85 -0.87 2.58 12.70
C PHE A 85 0.38 3.19 13.34
N ASP A 86 1.47 2.47 13.30
CA ASP A 86 2.78 2.95 13.71
C ASP A 86 3.30 4.00 12.71
N VAL A 87 3.89 5.07 13.25
CA VAL A 87 4.53 6.13 12.47
C VAL A 87 6.04 6.00 12.59
N MET A 88 6.68 5.77 11.45
CA MET A 88 8.12 5.64 11.33
C MET A 88 8.68 6.76 10.45
N THR A 89 9.83 7.31 10.85
CA THR A 89 10.62 8.24 10.03
C THR A 89 11.73 7.54 9.26
N ASP A 90 11.99 6.29 9.62
CA ASP A 90 12.95 5.40 9.00
C ASP A 90 12.43 3.96 9.19
N LEU A 91 12.39 3.17 8.09
CA LEU A 91 11.83 1.81 8.11
C LEU A 91 12.68 0.81 8.91
N ASP A 92 13.95 1.13 9.09
CA ASP A 92 14.90 0.30 9.84
C ASP A 92 14.97 0.70 11.33
N GLN A 93 14.12 1.65 11.75
CA GLN A 93 14.06 2.11 13.14
C GLN A 93 12.68 1.84 13.76
N PRO A 94 12.60 1.71 15.07
CA PRO A 94 11.32 1.59 15.77
C PRO A 94 10.38 2.76 15.46
N ALA A 95 9.08 2.48 15.53
CA ALA A 95 8.04 3.50 15.46
C ALA A 95 8.25 4.56 16.55
N ILE A 96 8.03 5.83 16.20
CA ILE A 96 8.19 6.96 17.11
C ILE A 96 6.86 7.53 17.62
N ALA A 97 5.76 7.17 16.96
CA ALA A 97 4.41 7.58 17.30
C ALA A 97 3.39 6.59 16.77
N ARG A 98 2.13 6.83 17.09
CA ARG A 98 0.96 6.15 16.53
C ARG A 98 -0.08 7.16 16.14
N ILE A 99 -0.92 6.81 15.17
CA ILE A 99 -2.05 7.62 14.74
C ILE A 99 -3.13 6.72 14.13
N ASP A 100 -4.38 7.16 14.18
CA ASP A 100 -5.45 6.48 13.46
C ASP A 100 -5.14 6.41 11.95
N ARG A 101 -5.37 5.25 11.35
CA ARG A 101 -5.16 4.97 9.93
C ARG A 101 -5.80 6.01 9.01
N GLY A 102 -6.99 6.52 9.39
CA GLY A 102 -7.72 7.52 8.62
C GLY A 102 -7.05 8.90 8.60
N ALA A 103 -6.19 9.19 9.58
CA ALA A 103 -5.46 10.46 9.65
C ALA A 103 -4.17 10.48 8.82
N LEU A 104 -3.60 9.33 8.47
CA LEU A 104 -2.32 9.25 7.76
C LEU A 104 -2.25 10.16 6.52
N PRO A 105 -3.28 10.22 5.64
CA PRO A 105 -3.23 11.07 4.44
C PRO A 105 -3.18 12.57 4.74
N LEU A 106 -3.78 13.04 5.85
CA LEU A 106 -3.76 14.46 6.23
C LEU A 106 -2.37 14.94 6.62
N PHE A 107 -1.58 14.03 7.19
CA PHE A 107 -0.19 14.29 7.57
C PHE A 107 0.82 13.82 6.51
N GLY A 108 0.35 13.22 5.40
CA GLY A 108 1.21 12.64 4.38
C GLY A 108 2.18 11.60 4.96
N LEU A 109 1.77 10.89 5.99
CA LEU A 109 2.54 9.83 6.63
C LEU A 109 2.46 8.53 5.81
N VAL A 110 3.45 7.68 5.98
CA VAL A 110 3.51 6.39 5.29
C VAL A 110 2.69 5.36 6.05
N ALA A 111 1.80 4.67 5.33
CA ALA A 111 1.15 3.44 5.80
C ALA A 111 1.94 2.21 5.35
N ILE A 112 1.94 1.16 6.16
CA ILE A 112 2.51 -0.14 5.79
C ILE A 112 1.37 -1.12 5.56
N GLY A 113 1.46 -1.89 4.48
CA GLY A 113 0.56 -2.98 4.18
C GLY A 113 1.31 -4.23 3.75
N VAL A 114 0.64 -5.37 3.82
CA VAL A 114 1.14 -6.67 3.37
C VAL A 114 0.26 -7.19 2.23
N HIS A 115 0.89 -7.83 1.25
CA HIS A 115 0.22 -8.51 0.15
C HIS A 115 0.87 -9.86 -0.08
N MET A 116 0.07 -10.92 -0.19
CA MET A 116 0.58 -12.28 -0.41
C MET A 116 0.00 -12.90 -1.67
N ASN A 117 0.90 -13.26 -2.59
CA ASN A 117 0.59 -14.10 -3.73
C ASN A 117 0.49 -15.56 -3.28
N GLY A 118 -0.68 -16.15 -3.34
CA GLY A 118 -0.88 -17.59 -3.12
C GLY A 118 -0.68 -18.35 -4.43
N LEU A 119 0.46 -19.01 -4.58
CA LEU A 119 0.89 -19.63 -5.82
C LEU A 119 0.73 -21.15 -5.77
N VAL A 120 0.23 -21.73 -6.85
CA VAL A 120 0.09 -23.19 -7.03
C VAL A 120 0.80 -23.61 -8.30
N ARG A 121 1.74 -24.56 -8.19
CA ARG A 121 2.39 -25.18 -9.36
C ARG A 121 1.57 -26.37 -9.83
N LYS A 122 1.18 -26.37 -11.12
CA LYS A 122 0.55 -27.52 -11.77
C LYS A 122 1.41 -27.99 -12.95
N SER A 123 1.07 -29.12 -13.50
CA SER A 123 1.81 -29.71 -14.64
C SER A 123 1.80 -28.83 -15.89
N ASP A 124 0.79 -27.95 -16.03
CA ASP A 124 0.58 -27.08 -17.19
C ASP A 124 0.88 -25.60 -16.92
N GLY A 125 1.43 -25.26 -15.74
CA GLY A 125 1.86 -23.89 -15.46
C GLY A 125 1.73 -23.46 -14.00
N LEU A 126 1.89 -22.17 -13.80
CA LEU A 126 1.76 -21.52 -12.50
C LEU A 126 0.36 -20.90 -12.37
N TYR A 127 -0.25 -21.09 -11.21
CA TYR A 127 -1.57 -20.56 -10.86
C TYR A 127 -1.48 -19.63 -9.67
N LEU A 128 -2.40 -18.68 -9.60
CA LEU A 128 -2.53 -17.71 -8.53
C LEU A 128 -3.93 -17.78 -7.92
N TRP A 129 -4.03 -17.86 -6.60
CA TRP A 129 -5.27 -17.64 -5.87
C TRP A 129 -5.59 -16.13 -5.83
N THR A 130 -6.79 -15.78 -6.27
CA THR A 130 -7.33 -14.40 -6.22
C THR A 130 -8.58 -14.37 -5.38
N GLY A 131 -8.73 -13.34 -4.56
CA GLY A 131 -9.93 -13.11 -3.75
C GLY A 131 -10.86 -12.08 -4.42
N ARG A 132 -12.17 -12.31 -4.39
CA ARG A 132 -13.18 -11.32 -4.75
C ARG A 132 -13.54 -10.50 -3.52
N ARG A 133 -13.23 -9.22 -3.52
CA ARG A 133 -13.54 -8.30 -2.42
C ARG A 133 -15.04 -8.16 -2.21
N ALA A 134 -15.45 -8.13 -0.96
CA ALA A 134 -16.85 -7.93 -0.62
C ALA A 134 -17.37 -6.57 -1.14
N ARG A 135 -18.64 -6.56 -1.57
CA ARG A 135 -19.27 -5.37 -2.14
C ARG A 135 -19.52 -4.23 -1.15
N ASN A 136 -19.44 -4.51 0.16
CA ASN A 136 -19.53 -3.52 1.23
C ASN A 136 -18.19 -2.85 1.57
N LYS A 137 -17.08 -3.27 0.94
CA LYS A 137 -15.77 -2.64 1.13
C LYS A 137 -15.79 -1.20 0.64
N ARG A 138 -15.22 -0.28 1.43
CA ARG A 138 -15.16 1.15 1.10
C ARG A 138 -14.29 1.44 -0.13
N LEU A 139 -13.20 0.70 -0.31
CA LEU A 139 -12.25 0.87 -1.40
C LEU A 139 -12.34 -0.29 -2.37
N ASP A 140 -12.56 0.02 -3.65
CA ASP A 140 -12.63 -0.97 -4.75
C ASP A 140 -13.53 -2.18 -4.41
N PRO A 141 -14.83 -1.96 -4.08
CA PRO A 141 -15.76 -3.04 -3.78
C PRO A 141 -15.95 -3.96 -4.99
N GLY A 142 -16.00 -5.27 -4.75
CA GLY A 142 -16.23 -6.28 -5.78
C GLY A 142 -15.09 -6.51 -6.76
N LYS A 143 -13.95 -5.81 -6.63
CA LYS A 143 -12.76 -6.06 -7.43
C LYS A 143 -11.99 -7.28 -6.96
N LEU A 144 -11.08 -7.79 -7.81
CA LEU A 144 -10.14 -8.84 -7.43
C LEU A 144 -9.02 -8.27 -6.55
N ASP A 145 -8.56 -9.08 -5.61
CA ASP A 145 -7.44 -8.79 -4.71
C ASP A 145 -6.52 -10.03 -4.64
N HIS A 146 -5.43 -9.94 -3.90
CA HIS A 146 -4.57 -11.07 -3.59
C HIS A 146 -5.30 -12.10 -2.70
N LEU A 147 -4.65 -13.24 -2.49
CA LEU A 147 -5.10 -14.25 -1.52
C LEU A 147 -5.23 -13.66 -0.13
N VAL A 148 -4.26 -12.82 0.25
CA VAL A 148 -4.24 -12.08 1.52
C VAL A 148 -3.71 -10.67 1.28
N ALA A 149 -4.38 -9.65 1.85
CA ALA A 149 -3.92 -8.26 1.78
C ALA A 149 -4.49 -7.41 2.91
N GLY A 150 -3.64 -6.98 3.82
CA GLY A 150 -4.05 -6.16 4.98
C GLY A 150 -3.13 -4.98 5.28
N GLY A 151 -3.57 -4.10 6.16
CA GLY A 151 -2.73 -3.08 6.77
C GLY A 151 -1.90 -3.66 7.91
N VAL A 152 -0.79 -3.01 8.26
CA VAL A 152 -0.01 -3.39 9.43
C VAL A 152 -0.41 -2.52 10.62
N PRO A 153 -1.16 -3.06 11.59
CA PRO A 153 -1.57 -2.31 12.77
C PRO A 153 -0.38 -1.94 13.65
N ALA A 154 -0.55 -0.91 14.47
CA ALA A 154 0.48 -0.49 15.43
C ALA A 154 0.94 -1.64 16.33
N GLY A 155 2.24 -1.73 16.52
CA GLY A 155 2.89 -2.74 17.37
C GLY A 155 3.07 -4.10 16.70
N HIS A 156 2.74 -4.26 15.42
CA HIS A 156 2.97 -5.48 14.67
C HIS A 156 4.05 -5.27 13.60
N SER A 157 4.85 -6.29 13.37
CA SER A 157 5.70 -6.37 12.18
C SER A 157 4.87 -6.75 10.95
N PRO A 158 5.36 -6.48 9.73
CA PRO A 158 4.70 -6.95 8.51
C PRO A 158 4.47 -8.47 8.47
N ALA A 159 5.41 -9.26 9.01
CA ALA A 159 5.27 -10.72 9.08
C ALA A 159 4.16 -11.16 10.04
N GLU A 160 4.05 -10.53 11.22
CA GLU A 160 2.97 -10.83 12.17
C GLU A 160 1.60 -10.43 11.62
N ALA A 161 1.51 -9.26 10.97
CA ALA A 161 0.29 -8.83 10.31
C ALA A 161 -0.10 -9.82 9.20
N LEU A 162 0.86 -10.28 8.38
CA LEU A 162 0.61 -11.27 7.34
C LEU A 162 0.03 -12.58 7.90
N LEU A 163 0.60 -13.10 8.98
CA LEU A 163 0.10 -14.34 9.60
C LEU A 163 -1.33 -14.19 10.13
N LYS A 164 -1.63 -13.03 10.72
CA LYS A 164 -2.98 -12.71 11.21
C LYS A 164 -3.98 -12.63 10.05
N GLU A 165 -3.68 -11.82 9.04
CA GLU A 165 -4.56 -11.65 7.87
C GLU A 165 -4.74 -12.97 7.09
N ALA A 166 -3.70 -13.80 6.97
CA ALA A 166 -3.77 -15.11 6.33
C ALA A 166 -4.76 -16.04 7.03
N ALA A 167 -4.81 -16.01 8.35
CA ALA A 167 -5.77 -16.79 9.13
C ALA A 167 -7.19 -16.24 9.00
N GLU A 168 -7.37 -14.92 9.04
CA GLU A 168 -8.67 -14.24 9.05
C GLU A 168 -9.33 -14.24 7.65
N GLU A 169 -8.58 -13.87 6.60
CA GLU A 169 -9.15 -13.74 5.25
C GLU A 169 -9.27 -15.08 4.50
N ALA A 170 -8.27 -15.98 4.64
CA ALA A 170 -8.15 -17.16 3.79
C ALA A 170 -8.08 -18.50 4.55
N SER A 171 -8.25 -18.48 5.88
CA SER A 171 -8.15 -19.66 6.76
C SER A 171 -6.83 -20.44 6.60
N ILE A 172 -5.73 -19.71 6.35
CA ILE A 172 -4.39 -20.30 6.25
C ILE A 172 -3.81 -20.44 7.65
N GLY A 173 -3.55 -21.68 8.06
CA GLY A 173 -2.93 -21.94 9.37
C GLY A 173 -1.50 -21.38 9.48
N PRO A 174 -1.04 -21.07 10.72
CA PRO A 174 0.23 -20.38 10.94
C PRO A 174 1.44 -21.18 10.43
N GLU A 175 1.40 -22.51 10.49
CA GLU A 175 2.49 -23.35 9.98
C GLU A 175 2.68 -23.19 8.48
N LEU A 176 1.58 -23.13 7.71
CA LEU A 176 1.63 -22.94 6.26
C LEU A 176 1.99 -21.49 5.91
N ALA A 177 1.38 -20.52 6.59
CA ALA A 177 1.64 -19.10 6.37
C ALA A 177 3.10 -18.70 6.68
N ALA A 178 3.77 -19.38 7.64
CA ALA A 178 5.18 -19.17 7.97
C ALA A 178 6.15 -19.50 6.81
N HIS A 179 5.70 -20.22 5.78
CA HIS A 179 6.49 -20.47 4.58
C HIS A 179 6.43 -19.32 3.57
N ALA A 180 5.61 -18.30 3.79
CA ALA A 180 5.58 -17.11 2.95
C ALA A 180 6.95 -16.42 2.95
N LYS A 181 7.44 -16.05 1.77
CA LYS A 181 8.73 -15.39 1.60
C LYS A 181 8.52 -13.96 1.17
N GLU A 182 9.13 -13.00 1.87
CA GLU A 182 9.22 -11.63 1.41
C GLU A 182 10.01 -11.60 0.09
N VAL A 183 9.41 -11.06 -0.96
CA VAL A 183 9.98 -11.00 -2.31
C VAL A 183 10.28 -9.59 -2.76
N GLY A 184 9.81 -8.60 -2.04
CA GLY A 184 10.08 -7.19 -2.33
C GLY A 184 9.18 -6.24 -1.56
N ARG A 185 9.46 -4.96 -1.74
CA ARG A 185 8.68 -3.86 -1.19
C ARG A 185 8.35 -2.89 -2.32
N ILE A 186 7.11 -2.48 -2.41
CA ILE A 186 6.63 -1.54 -3.42
C ILE A 186 6.09 -0.32 -2.72
N LEU A 187 6.57 0.84 -3.15
CA LEU A 187 6.16 2.12 -2.62
C LEU A 187 5.38 2.88 -3.69
N TYR A 188 4.29 3.52 -3.29
CA TYR A 188 3.56 4.42 -4.15
C TYR A 188 3.02 5.64 -3.40
N ALA A 189 2.74 6.71 -4.15
CA ALA A 189 2.17 7.93 -3.60
C ALA A 189 1.11 8.50 -4.54
N LEU A 190 -0.11 8.67 -4.04
CA LEU A 190 -1.20 9.22 -4.84
C LEU A 190 -2.02 10.25 -4.07
N ASN A 191 -2.59 11.19 -4.82
CA ASN A 191 -3.57 12.12 -4.31
C ASN A 191 -4.92 11.42 -4.13
N ARG A 192 -5.55 11.62 -2.99
CA ARG A 192 -6.90 11.19 -2.69
C ARG A 192 -7.69 12.37 -2.11
N PRO A 193 -9.03 12.33 -2.12
CA PRO A 193 -9.84 13.34 -1.44
C PRO A 193 -9.50 13.48 0.04
N GLU A 194 -9.02 12.41 0.66
CA GLU A 194 -8.62 12.37 2.07
C GLU A 194 -7.21 12.94 2.32
N GLY A 195 -6.45 13.29 1.27
CA GLY A 195 -5.09 13.82 1.35
C GLY A 195 -4.05 13.01 0.58
N LEU A 196 -2.80 13.11 0.99
CA LEU A 196 -1.66 12.39 0.39
C LEU A 196 -1.57 10.97 0.93
N ARG A 197 -1.94 10.00 0.12
CA ARG A 197 -1.77 8.59 0.45
C ARG A 197 -0.37 8.11 0.02
N ARG A 198 0.40 7.59 0.97
CA ARG A 198 1.72 6.99 0.77
C ARG A 198 1.73 5.63 1.44
N ASP A 199 1.87 4.58 0.65
CA ASP A 199 1.86 3.22 1.18
C ASP A 199 3.14 2.48 0.77
N ILE A 200 3.67 1.68 1.68
CA ILE A 200 4.69 0.66 1.42
C ILE A 200 4.03 -0.69 1.53
N LEU A 201 4.05 -1.44 0.44
CA LEU A 201 3.54 -2.80 0.38
C LEU A 201 4.70 -3.78 0.55
N TYR A 202 4.67 -4.57 1.61
CA TYR A 202 5.52 -5.74 1.77
C TYR A 202 4.89 -6.88 1.00
N CYS A 203 5.59 -7.36 -0.03
CA CYS A 203 5.11 -8.37 -0.95
C CYS A 203 5.66 -9.74 -0.57
N TYR A 204 4.77 -10.72 -0.50
CA TYR A 204 5.11 -12.09 -0.13
C TYR A 204 4.63 -13.08 -1.18
N ASP A 205 5.41 -14.14 -1.42
CA ASP A 205 4.98 -15.30 -2.19
C ASP A 205 4.84 -16.51 -1.26
N LEU A 206 3.71 -17.20 -1.34
CA LEU A 206 3.46 -18.47 -0.67
C LEU A 206 3.10 -19.54 -1.70
N PHE A 207 3.93 -20.58 -1.82
CA PHE A 207 3.60 -21.75 -2.62
C PHE A 207 2.72 -22.70 -1.81
N LEU A 208 1.53 -22.96 -2.34
CA LEU A 208 0.49 -23.77 -1.75
C LEU A 208 0.41 -25.14 -2.45
N PRO A 209 0.06 -26.23 -1.72
CA PRO A 209 -0.20 -27.51 -2.34
C PRO A 209 -1.42 -27.43 -3.29
N GLU A 210 -1.47 -28.28 -4.32
CA GLU A 210 -2.60 -28.30 -5.25
C GLU A 210 -3.95 -28.62 -4.60
N SER A 211 -3.91 -29.31 -3.47
CA SER A 211 -5.10 -29.66 -2.67
C SER A 211 -5.57 -28.56 -1.74
N PHE A 212 -4.83 -27.44 -1.65
CA PHE A 212 -5.23 -26.33 -0.80
C PHE A 212 -6.40 -25.55 -1.42
N GLU A 213 -7.42 -25.29 -0.60
CA GLU A 213 -8.55 -24.43 -0.94
C GLU A 213 -8.71 -23.37 0.16
N PRO A 214 -8.61 -22.08 -0.17
CA PRO A 214 -8.84 -21.01 0.79
C PRO A 214 -10.32 -20.91 1.16
N VAL A 215 -10.59 -20.56 2.42
CA VAL A 215 -11.95 -20.37 2.92
C VAL A 215 -12.10 -18.93 3.39
N ALA A 216 -13.04 -18.21 2.81
CA ALA A 216 -13.40 -16.86 3.23
C ALA A 216 -14.10 -16.92 4.60
N ALA A 217 -13.52 -16.29 5.63
CA ALA A 217 -14.00 -16.44 7.00
C ALA A 217 -14.52 -15.15 7.64
N ASP A 218 -14.00 -13.99 7.28
CA ASP A 218 -14.28 -12.71 7.93
C ASP A 218 -15.35 -11.84 7.24
N GLY A 219 -15.83 -12.27 6.06
CA GLY A 219 -16.79 -11.51 5.24
C GLY A 219 -16.15 -10.33 4.46
N GLU A 220 -14.83 -10.21 4.46
CA GLU A 220 -14.11 -9.25 3.64
C GLU A 220 -13.87 -9.74 2.20
N VAL A 221 -13.83 -11.06 2.03
CA VAL A 221 -13.71 -11.75 0.75
C VAL A 221 -15.01 -12.53 0.47
N GLU A 222 -15.59 -12.34 -0.72
CA GLU A 222 -16.82 -13.06 -1.14
C GLU A 222 -16.52 -14.48 -1.65
N SER A 223 -15.39 -14.64 -2.36
CA SER A 223 -15.01 -15.92 -2.96
C SER A 223 -13.54 -15.91 -3.36
N PHE A 224 -12.98 -17.09 -3.50
CA PHE A 224 -11.65 -17.28 -4.07
C PHE A 224 -11.73 -18.02 -5.41
N SER A 225 -10.78 -17.72 -6.30
CA SER A 225 -10.63 -18.37 -7.60
C SER A 225 -9.17 -18.67 -7.87
N LEU A 226 -8.87 -19.89 -8.29
CA LEU A 226 -7.54 -20.28 -8.75
C LEU A 226 -7.44 -20.05 -10.24
N MET A 227 -6.62 -19.08 -10.65
CA MET A 227 -6.50 -18.65 -12.04
C MET A 227 -5.10 -18.95 -12.57
N LYS A 228 -5.00 -19.33 -13.84
CA LYS A 228 -3.70 -19.47 -14.50
C LYS A 228 -3.01 -18.12 -14.56
N LEU A 229 -1.69 -18.07 -14.31
CA LEU A 229 -0.98 -16.79 -14.17
C LEU A 229 -1.00 -15.97 -15.47
N GLU A 230 -1.05 -16.63 -16.62
CA GLU A 230 -1.21 -15.97 -17.92
C GLU A 230 -2.59 -15.31 -18.10
N ASP A 231 -3.66 -15.89 -17.52
CA ASP A 231 -5.00 -15.29 -17.53
C ASP A 231 -5.04 -14.06 -16.61
N VAL A 232 -4.36 -14.15 -15.46
CA VAL A 232 -4.21 -13.01 -14.54
C VAL A 232 -3.45 -11.86 -15.22
N LEU A 233 -2.36 -12.18 -15.95
CA LEU A 233 -1.62 -11.19 -16.73
C LEU A 233 -2.52 -10.50 -17.77
N ALA A 234 -3.34 -11.28 -18.50
CA ALA A 234 -4.28 -10.72 -19.48
C ALA A 234 -5.29 -9.78 -18.82
N LEU A 235 -5.85 -10.16 -17.64
CA LEU A 235 -6.76 -9.29 -16.89
C LEU A 235 -6.09 -7.98 -16.46
N VAL A 236 -4.87 -8.04 -15.92
CA VAL A 236 -4.11 -6.84 -15.52
C VAL A 236 -3.80 -5.96 -16.73
N ARG A 237 -3.45 -6.58 -17.87
CA ARG A 237 -3.13 -5.85 -19.11
C ARG A 237 -4.35 -5.14 -19.70
N ASP A 238 -5.50 -5.80 -19.74
CA ASP A 238 -6.62 -5.43 -20.61
C ASP A 238 -7.82 -4.81 -19.82
N THR A 239 -7.84 -4.93 -18.48
CA THR A 239 -8.98 -4.53 -17.65
C THR A 239 -8.56 -3.78 -16.39
N ASP A 240 -9.55 -3.29 -15.63
CA ASP A 240 -9.41 -2.73 -14.29
C ASP A 240 -10.09 -3.61 -13.24
N GLU A 241 -10.14 -4.94 -13.46
CA GLU A 241 -10.79 -5.91 -12.54
C GLU A 241 -10.09 -6.00 -11.18
N PHE A 242 -8.78 -5.80 -11.11
CA PHE A 242 -8.04 -5.81 -9.85
C PHE A 242 -8.11 -4.45 -9.14
N LYS A 243 -8.11 -4.49 -7.80
CA LYS A 243 -7.90 -3.31 -6.95
C LYS A 243 -6.62 -2.58 -7.38
N PHE A 244 -6.67 -1.25 -7.39
CA PHE A 244 -5.67 -0.41 -8.05
C PHE A 244 -4.21 -0.73 -7.70
N ASN A 245 -3.89 -0.98 -6.42
CA ASN A 245 -2.51 -1.24 -5.95
C ASN A 245 -2.08 -2.71 -6.08
N VAL A 246 -3.02 -3.63 -6.18
CA VAL A 246 -2.77 -5.06 -6.44
C VAL A 246 -2.03 -5.25 -7.76
N ASN A 247 -2.39 -4.45 -8.77
CA ASN A 247 -1.73 -4.49 -10.07
C ASN A 247 -0.21 -4.27 -9.97
N LEU A 248 0.27 -3.45 -9.01
CA LEU A 248 1.72 -3.23 -8.84
C LEU A 248 2.44 -4.50 -8.37
N VAL A 249 1.84 -5.22 -7.43
CA VAL A 249 2.40 -6.48 -6.90
C VAL A 249 2.34 -7.58 -7.95
N LEU A 250 1.27 -7.64 -8.75
CA LEU A 250 1.14 -8.59 -9.84
C LEU A 250 2.14 -8.30 -10.98
N ILE A 251 2.38 -7.04 -11.31
CA ILE A 251 3.41 -6.66 -12.30
C ILE A 251 4.80 -7.09 -11.83
N ASP A 252 5.12 -6.92 -10.53
CA ASP A 252 6.36 -7.43 -9.95
C ASP A 252 6.44 -8.96 -10.08
N LEU A 253 5.36 -9.66 -9.76
CA LEU A 253 5.27 -11.12 -9.93
C LEU A 253 5.50 -11.53 -11.38
N PHE A 254 4.89 -10.85 -12.35
CA PHE A 254 5.06 -11.17 -13.77
C PHE A 254 6.50 -10.96 -14.26
N LEU A 255 7.17 -9.90 -13.81
CA LEU A 255 8.57 -9.63 -14.09
C LEU A 255 9.47 -10.73 -13.50
N ARG A 256 9.26 -11.10 -12.24
CA ARG A 256 10.04 -12.15 -11.56
C ARG A 256 9.87 -13.54 -12.18
N HIS A 257 8.70 -13.82 -12.75
CA HIS A 257 8.40 -15.10 -13.41
C HIS A 257 8.58 -15.08 -14.95
N GLY A 258 9.07 -13.95 -15.51
CA GLY A 258 9.39 -13.85 -16.93
C GLY A 258 8.19 -13.76 -17.89
N LEU A 259 6.97 -13.48 -17.35
CA LEU A 259 5.79 -13.23 -18.18
C LEU A 259 5.85 -11.86 -18.85
N ILE A 260 6.52 -10.91 -18.22
CA ILE A 260 6.95 -9.65 -18.83
C ILE A 260 8.47 -9.72 -18.95
N ASP A 261 8.98 -9.57 -20.19
CA ASP A 261 10.43 -9.56 -20.42
C ASP A 261 11.06 -8.35 -19.70
N PRO A 262 11.91 -8.56 -18.67
CA PRO A 262 12.53 -7.49 -17.91
C PRO A 262 13.52 -6.66 -18.75
N HIS A 263 13.96 -7.18 -19.91
CA HIS A 263 14.87 -6.52 -20.84
C HIS A 263 14.16 -5.75 -21.95
N SER A 264 12.83 -5.86 -22.06
CA SER A 264 12.04 -5.02 -22.97
C SER A 264 12.04 -3.55 -22.50
N ALA A 265 11.62 -2.63 -23.36
CA ALA A 265 11.47 -1.21 -22.98
C ALA A 265 10.46 -1.04 -21.85
N GLU A 266 9.31 -1.73 -21.93
CA GLU A 266 8.28 -1.70 -20.88
C GLU A 266 8.80 -2.35 -19.58
N GLY A 267 9.43 -3.54 -19.67
CA GLY A 267 9.93 -4.24 -18.47
C GLY A 267 10.93 -3.40 -17.69
N ARG A 268 11.87 -2.72 -18.37
CA ARG A 268 12.80 -1.79 -17.70
C ARG A 268 12.08 -0.59 -17.08
N ALA A 269 11.09 -0.02 -17.75
CA ALA A 269 10.30 1.09 -17.23
C ALA A 269 9.49 0.68 -15.99
N LEU A 270 8.92 -0.53 -16.01
CA LEU A 270 8.19 -1.12 -14.88
C LEU A 270 9.11 -1.38 -13.69
N GLN A 271 10.26 -2.05 -13.89
CA GLN A 271 11.25 -2.28 -12.84
C GLN A 271 11.70 -0.97 -12.18
N ASN A 272 12.06 0.03 -13.01
CA ASN A 272 12.45 1.34 -12.51
C ASN A 272 11.32 2.04 -11.73
N GLY A 273 10.09 1.91 -12.19
CA GLY A 273 8.93 2.50 -11.54
C GLY A 273 8.60 1.83 -10.20
N LEU A 274 8.71 0.50 -10.10
CA LEU A 274 8.48 -0.25 -8.86
C LEU A 274 9.62 -0.08 -7.84
N ALA A 275 10.87 0.03 -8.32
CA ALA A 275 12.06 0.18 -7.48
C ALA A 275 12.28 1.61 -6.94
N ARG A 276 11.52 2.59 -7.42
CA ARG A 276 11.61 3.97 -6.90
C ARG A 276 11.10 4.00 -5.47
N GLY A 277 12.03 3.79 -4.53
CA GLY A 277 11.78 3.94 -3.12
C GLY A 277 11.57 5.40 -2.75
N LEU A 278 10.38 5.74 -2.25
CA LEU A 278 10.17 6.93 -1.46
C LEU A 278 10.69 6.63 -0.06
N SER A 279 11.80 7.24 0.37
CA SER A 279 12.17 7.17 1.77
C SER A 279 11.07 7.86 2.60
N PRO A 280 10.60 7.26 3.72
CA PRO A 280 9.68 7.92 4.63
C PRO A 280 10.21 9.28 5.11
N ALA A 281 11.53 9.43 5.13
CA ALA A 281 12.27 10.56 5.67
C ALA A 281 12.73 11.60 4.63
N SER A 282 12.49 11.42 3.33
CA SER A 282 12.96 12.38 2.32
C SER A 282 11.92 13.42 1.96
N PRO A 283 11.86 14.57 2.62
CA PRO A 283 11.15 15.72 2.08
C PRO A 283 12.03 16.34 0.97
N GLY A 284 11.57 16.34 -0.26
CA GLY A 284 12.02 17.33 -1.22
C GLY A 284 12.85 16.92 -2.42
N LYS A 285 12.97 15.63 -2.78
CA LYS A 285 13.54 15.22 -4.09
C LYS A 285 12.73 14.17 -4.85
N GLU A 286 11.54 13.91 -4.40
CA GLU A 286 10.72 12.83 -4.93
C GLU A 286 9.76 13.35 -6.02
N HIS A 287 10.31 13.72 -7.17
CA HIS A 287 9.52 13.70 -8.38
C HIS A 287 9.32 12.25 -8.80
N VAL A 288 8.17 11.67 -8.45
CA VAL A 288 7.70 10.44 -9.07
C VAL A 288 7.30 10.78 -10.51
N THR A 289 8.28 11.05 -11.36
CA THR A 289 8.06 11.14 -12.80
C THR A 289 8.05 9.72 -13.34
N VAL A 290 6.86 9.14 -13.48
CA VAL A 290 6.68 8.03 -14.40
C VAL A 290 6.96 8.61 -15.80
N PRO A 291 7.82 8.00 -16.63
CA PRO A 291 8.07 8.50 -17.99
C PRO A 291 6.77 8.67 -18.74
N ALA A 292 6.71 9.76 -19.51
CA ALA A 292 5.55 10.08 -20.36
C ALA A 292 5.31 9.01 -21.41
#